data_5162c8588a20abcebe9141c323c87379
#
_entry.id   5162c8588a20abcebe9141c323c87379
#
_cell.length_a   1.000
_cell.length_b   1.000
_cell.length_c   1.000
_cell.angle_alpha   90.00
_cell.angle_beta   90.00
_cell.angle_gamma   90.00
#
_symmetry.space_group_name_H-M   'P 1'
#
loop_
_entity.id
_entity.type
_entity.pdbx_description
1 polymer ?
#
loop_
_entity_poly.entity_id
_entity_poly.type
_entity_poly.pdbx_seq_one_letter_code
_entity_poly.pdbx_strand_id
1 'polypeptide(L)'
;MPRKEYPRPQFEREDWINLNGTWTFDFDFGQSGVDRQLQNSEKFSKNIIVPFCPESELSGVKHTDFINCMWYQRKISIPANWNGKKIFLNFGAVDYWCEIYIDGKKIQQHWGGSSSFAIDITRFVQAGNTHNLVIQVKDDLRGGKQTGGKQCTNFFSGGCSYTRVTGIWQTVWMEAVASEGLKDMVIRTDIDQKQLVATPSFYKESDNILEIILKDGDKVISKKQATCSNNTCIVLPVKNMKLWSPESPFLYELTYLVKDKSGKVLDKVESYTGMRKIHISDGIFYLNNQPYFQRLVLDQGYYPDGIWTAPSDEALKNDIILGKNAGFNGARLHQKVFEERYYYWADKLGYITWGESASWVMDVNDEIAARNFISEWSEIVVRDRNHPSLVTWTPFNETWGSRDGSYPRLIRDIYHMTKAMDSTRPINDASGDDHVLTDIWSVHNYEQDGTRLSEQLIFKEGEEPYRNSRDKKYLAVYEGQPYMVDEFGGIGWMAPEERKNSWGYGNLPQTEEEFYTRLQGQVEALKGAKHVMGFCYTQLTDVEQE
;
A
#
# COMPACT_ATOMS: atom_id res chain seq x y z
N MET A 1 -21.09 -2.16 -12.63
CA MET A 1 -20.29 -1.34 -11.70
C MET A 1 -18.98 -2.04 -11.52
N PRO A 2 -17.84 -1.46 -11.89
CA PRO A 2 -16.52 -2.02 -11.66
C PRO A 2 -16.19 -1.96 -10.16
N ARG A 3 -15.35 -2.89 -9.69
CA ARG A 3 -14.85 -2.91 -8.31
C ARG A 3 -15.98 -2.67 -7.28
N LYS A 4 -16.93 -3.61 -7.27
CA LYS A 4 -18.16 -3.51 -6.48
C LYS A 4 -18.01 -3.90 -5.00
N GLU A 5 -16.91 -4.57 -4.67
CA GLU A 5 -16.58 -5.04 -3.34
C GLU A 5 -16.34 -3.88 -2.36
N TYR A 6 -16.55 -4.14 -1.07
CA TYR A 6 -16.25 -3.16 -0.02
C TYR A 6 -14.73 -2.92 0.06
N PRO A 7 -14.26 -1.66 0.00
CA PRO A 7 -12.83 -1.36 -0.19
C PRO A 7 -11.97 -1.53 1.06
N ARG A 8 -12.53 -1.51 2.28
CA ARG A 8 -11.82 -1.57 3.56
C ARG A 8 -12.19 -2.80 4.40
N PRO A 9 -11.78 -4.03 4.04
CA PRO A 9 -12.28 -5.26 4.66
C PRO A 9 -11.99 -5.41 6.16
N GLN A 10 -11.00 -4.66 6.69
CA GLN A 10 -10.72 -4.64 8.14
C GLN A 10 -11.56 -3.63 8.92
N PHE A 11 -12.46 -2.91 8.25
CA PHE A 11 -13.29 -1.89 8.92
C PHE A 11 -14.62 -1.70 8.19
N GLU A 12 -15.38 -2.80 8.02
CA GLU A 12 -16.58 -2.87 7.18
C GLU A 12 -17.83 -2.39 7.92
N ARG A 13 -18.62 -1.53 7.26
CA ARG A 13 -19.94 -1.07 7.69
C ARG A 13 -21.02 -1.41 6.69
N GLU A 14 -22.25 -1.58 7.18
CA GLU A 14 -23.40 -1.87 6.34
C GLU A 14 -23.92 -0.62 5.58
N ASP A 15 -23.85 0.55 6.22
CA ASP A 15 -24.31 1.82 5.64
C ASP A 15 -23.25 2.47 4.75
N TRP A 16 -23.09 1.94 3.53
CA TRP A 16 -22.16 2.49 2.54
C TRP A 16 -22.71 2.47 1.12
N ILE A 17 -22.15 3.27 0.24
CA ILE A 17 -22.52 3.36 -1.18
C ILE A 17 -21.25 3.46 -2.00
N ASN A 18 -21.08 2.52 -2.92
CA ASN A 18 -20.01 2.55 -3.91
C ASN A 18 -20.31 3.60 -4.98
N LEU A 19 -19.35 4.51 -5.24
CA LEU A 19 -19.47 5.57 -6.24
C LEU A 19 -18.69 5.26 -7.53
N ASN A 20 -18.16 4.06 -7.70
CA ASN A 20 -17.51 3.65 -8.95
C ASN A 20 -18.51 3.61 -10.11
N GLY A 21 -18.00 3.57 -11.33
CA GLY A 21 -18.79 3.52 -12.57
C GLY A 21 -18.64 4.80 -13.38
N THR A 22 -19.65 5.16 -14.15
CA THR A 22 -19.56 6.30 -15.07
C THR A 22 -19.61 7.63 -14.33
N TRP A 23 -18.56 8.44 -14.54
CA TRP A 23 -18.49 9.85 -14.18
C TRP A 23 -18.36 10.69 -15.43
N THR A 24 -18.66 11.99 -15.36
CA THR A 24 -18.27 12.92 -16.42
C THR A 24 -16.98 13.62 -16.08
N PHE A 25 -16.19 14.00 -17.10
CA PHE A 25 -14.91 14.68 -16.90
C PHE A 25 -14.56 15.59 -18.09
N ASP A 26 -13.63 16.50 -17.83
CA ASP A 26 -12.91 17.25 -18.87
C ASP A 26 -11.46 17.46 -18.47
N PHE A 27 -10.57 17.50 -19.45
CA PHE A 27 -9.20 17.95 -19.25
C PHE A 27 -9.14 19.48 -19.14
N ASP A 28 -8.22 19.98 -18.34
CA ASP A 28 -7.98 21.41 -18.13
C ASP A 28 -6.49 21.75 -18.26
N PHE A 29 -5.91 21.43 -19.40
CA PHE A 29 -4.48 21.65 -19.66
C PHE A 29 -4.02 23.09 -19.42
N GLY A 30 -4.91 24.07 -19.56
CA GLY A 30 -4.65 25.47 -19.26
C GLY A 30 -4.78 25.84 -17.78
N GLN A 31 -5.20 24.93 -16.92
CA GLN A 31 -5.43 25.12 -15.47
C GLN A 31 -6.32 26.35 -15.15
N SER A 32 -7.25 26.66 -16.03
CA SER A 32 -8.15 27.81 -15.94
C SER A 32 -9.54 27.47 -15.40
N GLY A 33 -9.74 26.23 -14.97
CA GLY A 33 -11.06 25.71 -14.60
C GLY A 33 -11.75 26.49 -13.47
N VAL A 34 -10.98 26.96 -12.46
CA VAL A 34 -11.53 27.77 -11.38
C VAL A 34 -12.04 29.11 -11.91
N ASP A 35 -11.29 29.77 -12.78
CA ASP A 35 -11.68 31.06 -13.40
C ASP A 35 -12.92 30.88 -14.30
N ARG A 36 -13.03 29.73 -14.98
CA ARG A 36 -14.21 29.33 -15.77
C ARG A 36 -15.36 28.78 -14.92
N GLN A 37 -15.19 28.75 -13.61
CA GLN A 37 -16.16 28.24 -12.63
C GLN A 37 -16.58 26.77 -12.87
N LEU A 38 -15.67 25.90 -13.28
CA LEU A 38 -15.95 24.50 -13.53
C LEU A 38 -16.44 23.75 -12.28
N GLN A 39 -16.15 24.23 -11.08
CA GLN A 39 -16.70 23.73 -9.82
C GLN A 39 -18.24 23.78 -9.76
N ASN A 40 -18.88 24.63 -10.58
CA ASN A 40 -20.34 24.76 -10.69
C ASN A 40 -20.94 23.93 -11.85
N SER A 41 -20.12 23.19 -12.58
CA SER A 41 -20.57 22.41 -13.75
C SER A 41 -21.48 21.27 -13.32
N GLU A 42 -22.65 21.20 -13.90
CA GLU A 42 -23.61 20.12 -13.67
C GLU A 42 -23.28 18.82 -14.43
N LYS A 43 -22.46 18.95 -15.47
CA LYS A 43 -21.97 17.84 -16.31
C LYS A 43 -20.82 18.31 -17.16
N PHE A 44 -19.80 17.46 -17.32
CA PHE A 44 -18.73 17.64 -18.29
C PHE A 44 -19.03 16.95 -19.62
N SER A 45 -18.19 17.23 -20.64
CA SER A 45 -18.45 16.81 -22.02
C SER A 45 -18.15 15.33 -22.29
N LYS A 46 -17.26 14.73 -21.52
CA LYS A 46 -16.75 13.38 -21.71
C LYS A 46 -17.16 12.46 -20.56
N ASN A 47 -17.07 11.13 -20.79
CA ASN A 47 -17.31 10.12 -19.77
C ASN A 47 -16.02 9.36 -19.46
N ILE A 48 -15.87 8.95 -18.21
CA ILE A 48 -14.81 8.08 -17.72
C ILE A 48 -15.37 7.04 -16.76
N ILE A 49 -14.79 5.86 -16.73
CA ILE A 49 -15.16 4.79 -15.80
C ILE A 49 -14.24 4.82 -14.58
N VAL A 50 -14.70 5.35 -13.47
CA VAL A 50 -14.01 5.31 -12.16
C VAL A 50 -14.15 3.88 -11.58
N PRO A 51 -13.08 3.27 -11.01
CA PRO A 51 -11.86 3.91 -10.53
C PRO A 51 -10.66 3.81 -11.48
N PHE A 52 -10.84 3.68 -12.76
CA PHE A 52 -9.74 3.55 -13.72
C PHE A 52 -9.23 4.92 -14.13
N CYS A 53 -7.89 5.09 -14.10
CA CYS A 53 -7.23 6.33 -14.50
C CYS A 53 -7.41 6.60 -16.00
N PRO A 54 -7.41 7.87 -16.45
CA PRO A 54 -7.68 8.23 -17.85
C PRO A 54 -6.68 7.63 -18.86
N GLU A 55 -5.49 7.26 -18.43
CA GLU A 55 -4.49 6.61 -19.27
C GLU A 55 -4.88 5.16 -19.62
N SER A 56 -5.63 4.50 -18.75
CA SER A 56 -5.99 3.08 -18.88
C SER A 56 -7.07 2.83 -19.95
N GLU A 57 -7.06 1.62 -20.49
CA GLU A 57 -8.10 1.18 -21.42
C GLU A 57 -9.47 1.03 -20.73
N LEU A 58 -9.48 0.48 -19.51
CA LEU A 58 -10.70 0.27 -18.73
C LEU A 58 -11.43 1.54 -18.34
N SER A 59 -10.75 2.69 -18.33
CA SER A 59 -11.38 3.99 -18.13
C SER A 59 -12.32 4.39 -19.28
N GLY A 60 -12.08 3.80 -20.49
CA GLY A 60 -12.74 4.19 -21.74
C GLY A 60 -12.16 5.47 -22.37
N VAL A 61 -11.07 6.02 -21.82
CA VAL A 61 -10.43 7.27 -22.30
C VAL A 61 -9.12 6.99 -23.03
N LYS A 62 -8.22 6.20 -22.45
CA LYS A 62 -6.94 5.77 -23.03
C LYS A 62 -6.07 6.96 -23.50
N HIS A 63 -5.93 7.97 -22.64
CA HIS A 63 -5.12 9.16 -22.90
C HIS A 63 -3.77 9.05 -22.17
N THR A 64 -2.71 8.71 -22.90
CA THR A 64 -1.40 8.38 -22.34
C THR A 64 -0.42 9.56 -22.32
N ASP A 65 -0.78 10.76 -22.78
CA ASP A 65 0.02 11.97 -22.64
C ASP A 65 -0.11 12.56 -21.24
N PHE A 66 0.74 13.50 -20.88
CA PHE A 66 0.72 14.18 -19.58
C PHE A 66 -0.59 14.93 -19.34
N ILE A 67 -1.21 14.70 -18.21
CA ILE A 67 -2.44 15.35 -17.75
C ILE A 67 -2.11 16.18 -16.52
N ASN A 68 -1.82 17.47 -16.72
CA ASN A 68 -1.44 18.38 -15.62
C ASN A 68 -2.64 18.86 -14.79
N CYS A 69 -3.86 18.81 -15.35
CA CYS A 69 -5.11 19.13 -14.64
C CYS A 69 -6.31 18.51 -15.36
N MET A 70 -7.24 17.98 -14.57
CA MET A 70 -8.53 17.50 -15.04
C MET A 70 -9.61 17.69 -13.98
N TRP A 71 -10.88 17.60 -14.41
CA TRP A 71 -12.04 17.77 -13.57
C TRP A 71 -12.99 16.58 -13.74
N TYR A 72 -13.46 16.04 -12.61
CA TYR A 72 -14.48 15.00 -12.56
C TYR A 72 -15.80 15.58 -12.03
N GLN A 73 -16.91 15.01 -12.45
CA GLN A 73 -18.23 15.35 -11.92
C GLN A 73 -19.10 14.10 -11.80
N ARG A 74 -19.87 14.04 -10.70
CA ARG A 74 -20.90 13.04 -10.47
C ARG A 74 -22.01 13.58 -9.57
N LYS A 75 -23.26 13.18 -9.82
CA LYS A 75 -24.35 13.34 -8.86
C LYS A 75 -24.28 12.26 -7.79
N ILE A 76 -24.38 12.67 -6.53
CA ILE A 76 -24.41 11.78 -5.35
C ILE A 76 -25.76 11.94 -4.64
N SER A 77 -26.44 10.84 -4.38
CA SER A 77 -27.71 10.82 -3.66
C SER A 77 -27.51 10.32 -2.24
N ILE A 78 -27.94 11.09 -1.26
CA ILE A 78 -27.80 10.76 0.15
C ILE A 78 -29.08 10.05 0.61
N PRO A 79 -29.02 8.79 1.09
CA PRO A 79 -30.20 8.09 1.58
C PRO A 79 -30.91 8.82 2.72
N ALA A 80 -32.22 8.81 2.72
CA ALA A 80 -33.03 9.47 3.75
C ALA A 80 -32.79 8.88 5.16
N ASN A 81 -32.50 7.58 5.24
CA ASN A 81 -32.18 6.89 6.50
C ASN A 81 -30.80 7.24 7.09
N TRP A 82 -30.00 8.03 6.38
CA TRP A 82 -28.74 8.58 6.89
C TRP A 82 -28.93 9.89 7.67
N ASN A 83 -30.17 10.35 7.80
CA ASN A 83 -30.46 11.56 8.59
C ASN A 83 -29.97 11.42 10.04
N GLY A 84 -29.26 12.44 10.53
CA GLY A 84 -28.69 12.47 11.88
C GLY A 84 -27.37 11.69 12.05
N LYS A 85 -26.85 11.06 10.99
CA LYS A 85 -25.52 10.44 10.97
C LYS A 85 -24.47 11.40 10.42
N LYS A 86 -23.21 11.13 10.73
CA LYS A 86 -22.08 11.70 9.99
C LYS A 86 -21.98 10.99 8.63
N ILE A 87 -21.70 11.74 7.60
CA ILE A 87 -21.56 11.24 6.23
C ILE A 87 -20.15 11.52 5.76
N PHE A 88 -19.43 10.45 5.40
CA PHE A 88 -18.07 10.54 4.89
C PHE A 88 -18.04 10.22 3.40
N LEU A 89 -17.30 11.04 2.65
CA LEU A 89 -16.87 10.75 1.29
C LEU A 89 -15.43 10.23 1.37
N ASN A 90 -15.21 9.02 0.87
CA ASN A 90 -13.95 8.32 0.98
C ASN A 90 -13.35 8.10 -0.41
N PHE A 91 -12.03 8.19 -0.49
CA PHE A 91 -11.23 7.91 -1.67
C PHE A 91 -10.15 6.89 -1.32
N GLY A 92 -10.03 5.83 -2.11
CA GLY A 92 -8.92 4.89 -1.97
C GLY A 92 -7.59 5.51 -2.38
N ALA A 93 -7.56 6.24 -3.49
CA ALA A 93 -6.42 7.07 -3.91
C ALA A 93 -6.80 8.02 -5.05
N VAL A 94 -6.15 9.18 -5.10
CA VAL A 94 -6.25 10.18 -6.18
C VAL A 94 -4.86 10.75 -6.46
N ASP A 95 -4.27 10.46 -7.62
CA ASP A 95 -2.96 10.96 -8.01
C ASP A 95 -3.06 12.30 -8.76
N TYR A 96 -2.48 13.39 -8.31
CA TYR A 96 -1.70 13.51 -7.06
C TYR A 96 -2.39 14.47 -6.07
N TRP A 97 -2.69 15.71 -6.47
CA TRP A 97 -3.39 16.71 -5.70
C TRP A 97 -4.84 16.80 -6.15
N CYS A 98 -5.77 16.90 -5.22
CA CYS A 98 -7.16 17.11 -5.56
C CYS A 98 -7.84 18.13 -4.65
N GLU A 99 -8.87 18.78 -5.22
CA GLU A 99 -9.76 19.69 -4.53
C GLU A 99 -11.20 19.29 -4.79
N ILE A 100 -11.98 19.17 -3.72
CA ILE A 100 -13.31 18.60 -3.73
C ILE A 100 -14.35 19.70 -3.50
N TYR A 101 -15.39 19.70 -4.32
CA TYR A 101 -16.51 20.64 -4.27
C TYR A 101 -17.83 19.89 -4.18
N ILE A 102 -18.76 20.39 -3.36
CA ILE A 102 -20.17 19.96 -3.33
C ILE A 102 -21.05 21.18 -3.58
N ASP A 103 -21.94 21.08 -4.59
CA ASP A 103 -22.83 22.17 -5.03
C ASP A 103 -22.06 23.49 -5.22
N GLY A 104 -20.88 23.42 -5.87
CA GLY A 104 -20.00 24.54 -6.17
C GLY A 104 -19.17 25.07 -5.00
N LYS A 105 -19.37 24.56 -3.78
CA LYS A 105 -18.61 24.99 -2.60
C LYS A 105 -17.40 24.09 -2.38
N LYS A 106 -16.21 24.67 -2.22
CA LYS A 106 -15.00 23.96 -1.81
C LYS A 106 -15.20 23.37 -0.41
N ILE A 107 -14.91 22.06 -0.31
CA ILE A 107 -15.02 21.28 0.94
C ILE A 107 -13.67 21.05 1.56
N GLN A 108 -12.77 20.46 0.79
CA GLN A 108 -11.47 19.95 1.21
C GLN A 108 -10.51 19.93 0.03
N GLN A 109 -9.23 19.84 0.33
CA GLN A 109 -8.17 19.45 -0.60
C GLN A 109 -7.34 18.34 0.03
N HIS A 110 -6.72 17.53 -0.80
CA HIS A 110 -5.81 16.46 -0.40
C HIS A 110 -4.65 16.38 -1.40
N TRP A 111 -3.52 15.89 -0.96
CA TRP A 111 -2.36 15.54 -1.77
C TRP A 111 -1.72 14.26 -1.22
N GLY A 112 -1.19 13.44 -2.12
CA GLY A 112 -0.71 12.09 -1.85
C GLY A 112 -1.35 11.12 -2.84
N GLY A 113 -0.58 10.72 -3.88
CA GLY A 113 -1.09 9.94 -5.02
C GLY A 113 -1.53 8.53 -4.66
N SER A 114 -1.05 8.01 -3.53
CA SER A 114 -1.22 6.60 -3.14
C SER A 114 -1.88 6.42 -1.78
N SER A 115 -2.23 7.49 -1.07
CA SER A 115 -2.87 7.40 0.24
C SER A 115 -4.39 7.48 0.17
N SER A 116 -5.06 6.75 1.09
CA SER A 116 -6.51 6.80 1.25
C SER A 116 -6.92 7.93 2.20
N PHE A 117 -8.00 8.62 1.90
CA PHE A 117 -8.50 9.69 2.74
C PHE A 117 -10.02 9.75 2.80
N ALA A 118 -10.54 10.34 3.88
CA ALA A 118 -11.96 10.48 4.16
C ALA A 118 -12.30 11.94 4.49
N ILE A 119 -13.42 12.42 3.96
CA ILE A 119 -13.90 13.79 4.15
C ILE A 119 -15.26 13.78 4.83
N ASP A 120 -15.41 14.46 5.98
CA ASP A 120 -16.72 14.67 6.62
C ASP A 120 -17.53 15.70 5.82
N ILE A 121 -18.48 15.19 5.04
CA ILE A 121 -19.37 16.02 4.20
C ILE A 121 -20.72 16.33 4.88
N THR A 122 -20.92 15.93 6.12
CA THR A 122 -22.22 16.01 6.83
C THR A 122 -22.89 17.37 6.74
N ARG A 123 -22.14 18.45 6.90
CA ARG A 123 -22.68 19.82 6.88
C ARG A 123 -22.90 20.40 5.48
N PHE A 124 -22.49 19.67 4.45
CA PHE A 124 -22.58 20.12 3.06
C PHE A 124 -23.64 19.39 2.25
N VAL A 125 -24.23 18.33 2.83
CA VAL A 125 -25.24 17.51 2.18
C VAL A 125 -26.47 17.34 3.07
N GLN A 126 -27.59 16.99 2.46
CA GLN A 126 -28.83 16.73 3.17
C GLN A 126 -29.37 15.33 2.84
N ALA A 127 -29.68 14.56 3.88
CA ALA A 127 -30.31 13.25 3.69
C ALA A 127 -31.61 13.33 2.91
N GLY A 128 -31.81 12.42 1.97
CA GLY A 128 -32.94 12.41 1.04
C GLY A 128 -32.73 13.23 -0.24
N ASN A 129 -31.64 14.02 -0.34
CA ASN A 129 -31.36 14.88 -1.49
C ASN A 129 -30.22 14.33 -2.36
N THR A 130 -30.15 14.89 -3.57
CA THR A 130 -29.05 14.66 -4.52
C THR A 130 -28.20 15.92 -4.62
N HIS A 131 -26.89 15.76 -4.57
CA HIS A 131 -25.91 16.82 -4.60
C HIS A 131 -24.96 16.67 -5.78
N ASN A 132 -24.33 17.75 -6.19
CA ASN A 132 -23.37 17.77 -7.28
C ASN A 132 -21.95 17.70 -6.70
N LEU A 133 -21.27 16.57 -6.90
CA LEU A 133 -19.86 16.38 -6.54
C LEU A 133 -19.00 16.73 -7.74
N VAL A 134 -18.05 17.65 -7.54
CA VAL A 134 -17.04 18.02 -8.53
C VAL A 134 -15.66 17.90 -7.89
N ILE A 135 -14.68 17.36 -8.63
CA ILE A 135 -13.31 17.16 -8.16
C ILE A 135 -12.37 17.74 -9.21
N GLN A 136 -11.51 18.66 -8.78
CA GLN A 136 -10.33 19.07 -9.55
C GLN A 136 -9.17 18.21 -9.15
N VAL A 137 -8.42 17.71 -10.13
CA VAL A 137 -7.17 16.99 -9.92
C VAL A 137 -6.04 17.70 -10.64
N LYS A 138 -4.87 17.75 -10.01
CA LYS A 138 -3.62 18.22 -10.60
C LYS A 138 -2.52 17.20 -10.37
N ASP A 139 -1.73 16.98 -11.40
CA ASP A 139 -0.60 16.07 -11.37
C ASP A 139 0.60 16.73 -12.09
N ASP A 140 1.68 16.93 -11.34
CA ASP A 140 2.94 17.46 -11.85
C ASP A 140 4.08 16.47 -11.62
N LEU A 141 3.95 15.29 -12.23
CA LEU A 141 4.89 14.18 -12.09
C LEU A 141 6.35 14.59 -12.31
N ARG A 142 6.62 15.59 -13.15
CA ARG A 142 7.98 16.08 -13.47
C ARG A 142 8.48 17.18 -12.55
N GLY A 143 7.65 17.65 -11.64
CA GLY A 143 7.97 18.75 -10.72
C GLY A 143 8.90 18.36 -9.57
N GLY A 144 9.12 17.05 -9.34
CA GLY A 144 9.97 16.52 -8.26
C GLY A 144 9.42 16.70 -6.86
N LYS A 145 8.17 17.20 -6.70
CA LYS A 145 7.56 17.50 -5.39
C LYS A 145 6.54 16.48 -4.93
N GLN A 146 6.40 15.41 -5.68
CA GLN A 146 5.45 14.33 -5.43
C GLN A 146 6.11 12.97 -5.63
N THR A 147 5.54 11.96 -5.01
CA THR A 147 5.83 10.55 -5.27
C THR A 147 5.23 10.14 -6.61
N GLY A 148 5.87 9.22 -7.33
CA GLY A 148 5.37 8.75 -8.62
C GLY A 148 5.67 7.29 -8.89
N GLY A 149 6.53 6.65 -8.08
CA GLY A 149 6.93 5.28 -8.30
C GLY A 149 7.57 5.09 -9.68
N LYS A 150 7.22 4.02 -10.35
CA LYS A 150 7.72 3.71 -11.69
C LYS A 150 6.94 4.40 -12.82
N GLN A 151 6.19 5.44 -12.54
CA GLN A 151 5.57 6.26 -13.58
C GLN A 151 6.63 6.99 -14.41
N CYS A 152 6.54 6.86 -15.74
CA CYS A 152 7.55 7.41 -16.63
C CYS A 152 7.44 8.94 -16.75
N THR A 153 8.54 9.64 -16.50
CA THR A 153 8.65 11.11 -16.67
C THR A 153 8.93 11.52 -18.11
N ASN A 154 9.21 10.58 -19.01
CA ASN A 154 9.28 10.78 -20.44
C ASN A 154 7.92 10.55 -21.10
N PHE A 155 7.78 10.97 -22.35
CA PHE A 155 6.54 10.78 -23.10
C PHE A 155 6.20 9.30 -23.29
N PHE A 156 7.16 8.50 -23.69
CA PHE A 156 7.03 7.05 -23.86
C PHE A 156 7.65 6.31 -22.66
N SER A 157 7.01 5.25 -22.23
CA SER A 157 7.58 4.32 -21.26
C SER A 157 8.86 3.67 -21.79
N GLY A 158 9.75 3.23 -20.90
CA GLY A 158 11.00 2.59 -21.29
C GLY A 158 11.82 2.14 -20.08
N GLY A 159 12.63 1.10 -20.26
CA GLY A 159 13.36 0.46 -19.17
C GLY A 159 12.40 -0.05 -18.10
N CYS A 160 12.67 0.28 -16.86
CA CYS A 160 11.83 -0.06 -15.71
C CYS A 160 10.85 1.07 -15.31
N SER A 161 10.44 1.93 -16.26
CA SER A 161 9.45 2.99 -16.05
C SER A 161 8.30 2.82 -17.03
N TYR A 162 7.06 2.97 -16.52
CA TYR A 162 5.84 2.55 -17.21
C TYR A 162 4.85 3.70 -17.42
N THR A 163 3.75 3.41 -18.10
CA THR A 163 2.67 4.38 -18.33
C THR A 163 2.21 5.02 -17.01
N ARG A 164 1.96 6.32 -17.07
CA ARG A 164 1.54 7.18 -15.95
C ARG A 164 0.15 6.88 -15.45
N VAL A 165 -0.15 7.41 -14.28
CA VAL A 165 -1.47 7.37 -13.64
C VAL A 165 -1.82 8.78 -13.17
N THR A 166 -2.97 9.30 -13.56
CA THR A 166 -3.48 10.60 -13.12
C THR A 166 -4.89 10.46 -12.53
N GLY A 167 -5.18 11.15 -11.45
CA GLY A 167 -6.50 11.26 -10.89
C GLY A 167 -6.96 10.04 -10.09
N ILE A 168 -8.25 9.75 -10.14
CA ILE A 168 -8.85 8.68 -9.34
C ILE A 168 -8.44 7.33 -9.91
N TRP A 169 -7.75 6.51 -9.10
CA TRP A 169 -7.34 5.17 -9.50
C TRP A 169 -7.70 4.06 -8.50
N GLN A 170 -8.33 4.41 -7.37
CA GLN A 170 -8.94 3.45 -6.44
C GLN A 170 -10.38 3.83 -6.14
N THR A 171 -11.13 2.90 -5.57
CA THR A 171 -12.58 3.04 -5.28
C THR A 171 -12.91 4.35 -4.55
N VAL A 172 -14.01 4.97 -4.97
CA VAL A 172 -14.65 6.09 -4.28
C VAL A 172 -15.96 5.60 -3.67
N TRP A 173 -16.22 5.93 -2.39
CA TRP A 173 -17.45 5.51 -1.72
C TRP A 173 -17.91 6.49 -0.65
N MET A 174 -19.15 6.37 -0.22
CA MET A 174 -19.67 7.09 0.94
C MET A 174 -20.03 6.13 2.06
N GLU A 175 -19.91 6.58 3.30
CA GLU A 175 -20.34 5.86 4.50
C GLU A 175 -21.13 6.78 5.43
N ALA A 176 -22.13 6.21 6.14
CA ALA A 176 -22.85 6.90 7.20
C ALA A 176 -22.53 6.27 8.56
N VAL A 177 -22.08 7.10 9.50
CA VAL A 177 -21.60 6.68 10.81
C VAL A 177 -22.31 7.47 11.92
N ALA A 178 -22.57 6.84 13.06
CA ALA A 178 -23.08 7.56 14.23
C ALA A 178 -22.12 8.69 14.66
N SER A 179 -22.63 9.78 15.23
CA SER A 179 -21.79 10.91 15.65
C SER A 179 -20.73 10.53 16.67
N GLU A 180 -21.02 9.56 17.53
CA GLU A 180 -20.13 8.95 18.51
C GLU A 180 -19.55 7.61 18.04
N GLY A 181 -19.61 7.34 16.73
CA GLY A 181 -19.14 6.09 16.14
C GLY A 181 -17.63 5.90 16.24
N LEU A 182 -17.21 4.66 16.01
CA LEU A 182 -15.80 4.27 15.99
C LEU A 182 -15.11 4.86 14.75
N LYS A 183 -14.00 5.57 14.95
CA LYS A 183 -13.22 6.19 13.87
C LYS A 183 -12.12 5.27 13.36
N ASP A 184 -11.40 4.63 14.28
CA ASP A 184 -10.26 3.77 13.99
C ASP A 184 -10.05 2.76 15.13
N MET A 185 -9.36 1.67 14.85
CA MET A 185 -8.98 0.65 15.83
C MET A 185 -7.56 0.17 15.55
N VAL A 186 -6.64 0.44 16.45
CA VAL A 186 -5.29 -0.14 16.39
C VAL A 186 -5.31 -1.51 17.06
N ILE A 187 -4.86 -2.53 16.34
CA ILE A 187 -4.77 -3.90 16.84
C ILE A 187 -3.30 -4.29 16.98
N ARG A 188 -2.93 -4.74 18.19
CA ARG A 188 -1.62 -5.33 18.46
C ARG A 188 -1.80 -6.74 19.01
N THR A 189 -1.14 -7.68 18.39
CA THR A 189 -1.15 -9.09 18.81
C THR A 189 0.08 -9.38 19.66
N ASP A 190 -0.15 -9.98 20.81
CA ASP A 190 0.91 -10.41 21.74
C ASP A 190 0.76 -11.91 21.97
N ILE A 191 1.53 -12.70 21.22
CA ILE A 191 1.45 -14.16 21.28
C ILE A 191 2.10 -14.72 22.55
N ASP A 192 3.06 -14.01 23.11
CA ASP A 192 3.79 -14.44 24.30
C ASP A 192 2.88 -14.35 25.55
N GLN A 193 2.10 -13.26 25.65
CA GLN A 193 1.10 -13.06 26.70
C GLN A 193 -0.27 -13.66 26.35
N LYS A 194 -0.41 -14.23 25.16
CA LYS A 194 -1.67 -14.82 24.65
C LYS A 194 -2.85 -13.84 24.70
N GLN A 195 -2.65 -12.68 24.14
CA GLN A 195 -3.64 -11.60 24.16
C GLN A 195 -3.62 -10.79 22.87
N LEU A 196 -4.73 -10.10 22.64
CA LEU A 196 -4.88 -9.05 21.65
C LEU A 196 -5.12 -7.74 22.40
N VAL A 197 -4.41 -6.68 22.02
CA VAL A 197 -4.59 -5.35 22.56
C VAL A 197 -5.24 -4.47 21.50
N ALA A 198 -6.41 -3.93 21.82
CA ALA A 198 -7.19 -3.05 20.96
C ALA A 198 -7.19 -1.62 21.53
N THR A 199 -6.89 -0.65 20.69
CA THR A 199 -6.88 0.78 21.06
C THR A 199 -7.80 1.54 20.10
N PRO A 200 -9.02 1.94 20.57
CA PRO A 200 -10.00 2.62 19.76
C PRO A 200 -9.72 4.11 19.62
N SER A 201 -10.22 4.68 18.54
CA SER A 201 -10.44 6.12 18.38
C SER A 201 -11.89 6.37 17.93
N PHE A 202 -12.54 7.39 18.47
CA PHE A 202 -13.92 7.74 18.16
C PHE A 202 -14.00 9.09 17.47
N TYR A 203 -15.05 9.33 16.67
CA TYR A 203 -15.33 10.67 16.14
C TYR A 203 -15.70 11.66 17.23
N LYS A 204 -16.25 11.14 18.34
CA LYS A 204 -16.53 11.89 19.57
C LYS A 204 -16.54 10.93 20.75
N GLU A 205 -15.80 11.26 21.81
CA GLU A 205 -15.85 10.53 23.07
C GLU A 205 -17.22 10.69 23.75
N SER A 206 -17.64 9.66 24.46
CA SER A 206 -18.95 9.63 25.11
C SER A 206 -18.99 8.58 26.24
N ASP A 207 -20.06 8.64 27.06
CA ASP A 207 -20.38 7.61 28.05
C ASP A 207 -20.96 6.32 27.45
N ASN A 208 -21.00 6.20 26.13
CA ASN A 208 -21.41 4.99 25.44
C ASN A 208 -20.42 3.86 25.68
N ILE A 209 -20.82 2.64 25.40
CA ILE A 209 -20.02 1.43 25.63
C ILE A 209 -19.54 0.89 24.28
N LEU A 210 -18.23 0.76 24.14
CA LEU A 210 -17.61 -0.07 23.11
C LEU A 210 -17.59 -1.51 23.58
N GLU A 211 -18.17 -2.41 22.81
CA GLU A 211 -18.06 -3.85 23.00
C GLU A 211 -17.23 -4.44 21.86
N ILE A 212 -16.17 -5.17 22.20
CA ILE A 212 -15.30 -5.89 21.24
C ILE A 212 -15.54 -7.37 21.41
N ILE A 213 -15.85 -8.07 20.31
CA ILE A 213 -16.10 -9.52 20.27
C ILE A 213 -15.09 -10.14 19.30
N LEU A 214 -14.27 -11.06 19.82
CA LEU A 214 -13.33 -11.87 19.05
C LEU A 214 -13.91 -13.29 18.89
N LYS A 215 -13.97 -13.79 17.65
CA LYS A 215 -14.57 -15.10 17.33
C LYS A 215 -13.63 -15.99 16.52
N ASP A 216 -13.86 -17.30 16.62
CA ASP A 216 -13.35 -18.36 15.74
C ASP A 216 -14.59 -19.07 15.16
N GLY A 217 -15.06 -18.62 14.00
CA GLY A 217 -16.37 -18.97 13.45
C GLY A 217 -17.50 -18.59 14.42
N ASP A 218 -18.37 -19.51 14.75
CA ASP A 218 -19.48 -19.25 15.68
C ASP A 218 -19.06 -19.13 17.16
N LYS A 219 -17.81 -19.51 17.48
CA LYS A 219 -17.33 -19.55 18.86
C LYS A 219 -16.76 -18.19 19.29
N VAL A 220 -17.36 -17.59 20.32
CA VAL A 220 -16.78 -16.42 21.00
C VAL A 220 -15.55 -16.85 21.79
N ILE A 221 -14.38 -16.32 21.42
CA ILE A 221 -13.09 -16.57 22.08
C ILE A 221 -12.87 -15.57 23.21
N SER A 222 -13.18 -14.30 22.97
CA SER A 222 -13.04 -13.25 23.97
C SER A 222 -14.05 -12.14 23.71
N LYS A 223 -14.51 -11.51 24.79
CA LYS A 223 -15.43 -10.38 24.73
C LYS A 223 -15.05 -9.38 25.80
N LYS A 224 -14.96 -8.10 25.46
CA LYS A 224 -14.65 -6.99 26.39
C LYS A 224 -15.53 -5.79 26.12
N GLN A 225 -15.76 -5.03 27.19
CA GLN A 225 -16.45 -3.76 27.14
C GLN A 225 -15.61 -2.67 27.78
N ALA A 226 -15.68 -1.45 27.25
CA ALA A 226 -15.07 -0.25 27.80
C ALA A 226 -15.92 0.98 27.45
N THR A 227 -15.76 2.09 28.17
CA THR A 227 -16.34 3.37 27.79
C THR A 227 -15.70 3.86 26.50
N CYS A 228 -16.47 4.57 25.65
CA CYS A 228 -16.00 5.15 24.40
C CYS A 228 -15.08 6.35 24.65
N SER A 229 -13.83 6.05 24.99
CA SER A 229 -12.75 7.01 25.22
C SER A 229 -11.55 6.68 24.32
N ASN A 230 -10.96 7.72 23.74
CA ASN A 230 -9.82 7.58 22.84
C ASN A 230 -8.58 7.04 23.58
N ASN A 231 -7.76 6.28 22.86
CA ASN A 231 -6.49 5.75 23.34
C ASN A 231 -6.58 4.81 24.56
N THR A 232 -7.77 4.31 24.90
CA THR A 232 -7.94 3.31 25.96
C THR A 232 -7.42 1.95 25.49
N CYS A 233 -6.46 1.37 26.20
CA CYS A 233 -5.98 0.03 25.91
C CYS A 233 -6.96 -1.05 26.44
N ILE A 234 -7.52 -1.84 25.54
CA ILE A 234 -8.47 -2.92 25.86
C ILE A 234 -7.79 -4.25 25.57
N VAL A 235 -7.60 -5.07 26.60
CA VAL A 235 -6.94 -6.36 26.49
C VAL A 235 -7.96 -7.49 26.38
N LEU A 236 -7.86 -8.26 25.30
CA LEU A 236 -8.65 -9.46 25.03
C LEU A 236 -7.76 -10.71 25.18
N PRO A 237 -7.92 -11.53 26.23
CA PRO A 237 -7.20 -12.82 26.33
C PRO A 237 -7.59 -13.79 25.23
N VAL A 238 -6.61 -14.47 24.64
CA VAL A 238 -6.81 -15.47 23.56
C VAL A 238 -6.24 -16.81 24.01
N LYS A 239 -7.04 -17.54 24.80
CA LYS A 239 -6.66 -18.90 25.23
C LYS A 239 -6.71 -19.86 24.03
N ASN A 240 -5.80 -20.83 23.96
CA ASN A 240 -5.71 -21.81 22.85
C ASN A 240 -5.62 -21.11 21.49
N MET A 241 -4.73 -20.11 21.41
CA MET A 241 -4.52 -19.25 20.26
C MET A 241 -4.08 -20.05 19.02
N LYS A 242 -4.71 -19.79 17.89
CA LYS A 242 -4.27 -20.21 16.56
C LYS A 242 -3.45 -19.08 15.97
N LEU A 243 -2.24 -19.37 15.52
CA LEU A 243 -1.35 -18.37 14.92
C LEU A 243 -1.62 -18.22 13.43
N TRP A 244 -1.39 -17.02 12.94
CA TRP A 244 -1.34 -16.75 11.51
C TRP A 244 0.10 -16.91 10.99
N SER A 245 0.25 -17.64 9.91
CA SER A 245 1.47 -17.70 9.09
C SER A 245 1.10 -17.98 7.62
N PRO A 246 2.02 -17.85 6.66
CA PRO A 246 1.76 -18.26 5.28
C PRO A 246 1.31 -19.72 5.12
N GLU A 247 1.80 -20.59 5.96
CA GLU A 247 1.48 -22.01 5.95
C GLU A 247 0.14 -22.32 6.65
N SER A 248 -0.30 -21.43 7.54
CA SER A 248 -1.54 -21.56 8.30
C SER A 248 -2.20 -20.19 8.52
N PRO A 249 -2.86 -19.63 7.50
CA PRO A 249 -3.34 -18.24 7.51
C PRO A 249 -4.66 -18.09 8.29
N PHE A 250 -4.62 -18.43 9.57
CA PHE A 250 -5.82 -18.39 10.41
C PHE A 250 -6.16 -16.94 10.79
N LEU A 251 -7.39 -16.54 10.52
CA LEU A 251 -7.94 -15.24 10.88
C LEU A 251 -9.09 -15.39 11.88
N TYR A 252 -9.04 -14.62 12.95
CA TYR A 252 -10.16 -14.40 13.86
C TYR A 252 -11.06 -13.30 13.33
N GLU A 253 -12.36 -13.46 13.48
CA GLU A 253 -13.35 -12.41 13.24
C GLU A 253 -13.41 -11.44 14.43
N LEU A 254 -13.51 -10.16 14.14
CA LEU A 254 -13.69 -9.09 15.11
C LEU A 254 -14.97 -8.32 14.81
N THR A 255 -15.81 -8.10 15.83
CA THR A 255 -16.96 -7.22 15.74
C THR A 255 -16.81 -6.12 16.79
N TYR A 256 -16.94 -4.87 16.37
CA TYR A 256 -16.95 -3.69 17.25
C TYR A 256 -18.37 -3.12 17.30
N LEU A 257 -18.94 -2.98 18.49
CA LEU A 257 -20.27 -2.43 18.70
C LEU A 257 -20.19 -1.22 19.63
N VAL A 258 -20.56 -0.04 19.13
CA VAL A 258 -20.81 1.12 19.98
C VAL A 258 -22.28 1.09 20.41
N LYS A 259 -22.54 1.05 21.70
CA LYS A 259 -23.88 0.92 22.30
C LYS A 259 -24.17 2.10 23.22
N ASP A 260 -25.39 2.62 23.18
CA ASP A 260 -25.85 3.59 24.17
C ASP A 260 -26.14 2.94 25.53
N LYS A 261 -26.49 3.76 26.52
CA LYS A 261 -26.81 3.29 27.89
C LYS A 261 -28.02 2.34 27.97
N SER A 262 -28.87 2.32 26.94
CA SER A 262 -29.99 1.39 26.86
C SER A 262 -29.60 0.04 26.24
N GLY A 263 -28.38 -0.08 25.70
CA GLY A 263 -27.88 -1.24 24.98
C GLY A 263 -28.20 -1.25 23.49
N LYS A 264 -28.80 -0.17 22.96
CA LYS A 264 -29.04 -0.01 21.52
C LYS A 264 -27.71 0.18 20.80
N VAL A 265 -27.50 -0.57 19.73
CA VAL A 265 -26.33 -0.43 18.85
C VAL A 265 -26.46 0.85 18.04
N LEU A 266 -25.49 1.73 18.15
CA LEU A 266 -25.35 2.99 17.41
C LEU A 266 -24.44 2.85 16.21
N ASP A 267 -23.33 2.10 16.34
CA ASP A 267 -22.37 1.82 15.28
C ASP A 267 -21.90 0.37 15.38
N LYS A 268 -21.75 -0.29 14.24
CA LYS A 268 -21.26 -1.65 14.13
C LYS A 268 -20.20 -1.69 13.04
N VAL A 269 -19.04 -2.26 13.37
CA VAL A 269 -17.95 -2.48 12.43
C VAL A 269 -17.56 -3.95 12.48
N GLU A 270 -17.51 -4.59 11.32
CA GLU A 270 -16.96 -5.94 11.16
C GLU A 270 -15.50 -5.82 10.72
N SER A 271 -14.67 -6.70 11.26
CA SER A 271 -13.22 -6.72 11.06
C SER A 271 -12.66 -8.13 11.22
N TYR A 272 -11.37 -8.27 11.06
CA TYR A 272 -10.66 -9.52 11.34
C TYR A 272 -9.22 -9.22 11.79
N THR A 273 -8.54 -10.25 12.34
CA THR A 273 -7.13 -10.18 12.70
C THR A 273 -6.47 -11.56 12.67
N GLY A 274 -5.16 -11.59 12.41
CA GLY A 274 -4.32 -12.78 12.54
C GLY A 274 -3.37 -12.65 13.73
N MET A 275 -3.38 -13.60 14.63
CA MET A 275 -2.47 -13.62 15.78
C MET A 275 -1.06 -14.01 15.32
N ARG A 276 -0.13 -13.06 15.33
CA ARG A 276 1.26 -13.29 14.92
C ARG A 276 2.22 -12.35 15.64
N LYS A 277 3.51 -12.71 15.65
CA LYS A 277 4.60 -11.87 16.13
C LYS A 277 5.72 -11.84 15.11
N ILE A 278 6.27 -10.66 14.88
CA ILE A 278 7.48 -10.46 14.08
C ILE A 278 8.52 -9.82 15.00
N HIS A 279 9.74 -10.31 14.94
CA HIS A 279 10.89 -9.66 15.59
C HIS A 279 12.18 -10.06 14.89
N ILE A 280 13.21 -9.29 15.18
CA ILE A 280 14.58 -9.56 14.78
C ILE A 280 15.40 -9.83 16.04
N SER A 281 16.21 -10.86 16.02
CA SER A 281 17.23 -11.17 17.04
C SER A 281 18.42 -11.80 16.37
N ASP A 282 19.62 -11.38 16.77
CA ASP A 282 20.89 -11.95 16.31
C ASP A 282 21.00 -12.07 14.77
N GLY A 283 20.57 -11.03 14.06
CA GLY A 283 20.60 -10.98 12.60
C GLY A 283 19.60 -11.91 11.90
N ILE A 284 18.63 -12.46 12.63
CA ILE A 284 17.62 -13.38 12.10
C ILE A 284 16.24 -12.75 12.19
N PHE A 285 15.47 -12.87 11.12
CA PHE A 285 14.04 -12.52 11.10
C PHE A 285 13.22 -13.70 11.62
N TYR A 286 12.33 -13.42 12.57
CA TYR A 286 11.44 -14.40 13.19
C TYR A 286 9.97 -14.09 12.90
N LEU A 287 9.23 -15.12 12.54
CA LEU A 287 7.78 -15.13 12.54
C LEU A 287 7.29 -16.13 13.61
N ASN A 288 6.47 -15.66 14.55
CA ASN A 288 5.93 -16.50 15.62
C ASN A 288 7.00 -17.22 16.46
N ASN A 289 8.09 -16.52 16.77
CA ASN A 289 9.25 -17.04 17.51
C ASN A 289 10.01 -18.19 16.79
N GLN A 290 9.81 -18.36 15.47
CA GLN A 290 10.57 -19.29 14.64
C GLN A 290 11.35 -18.51 13.58
N PRO A 291 12.62 -18.87 13.31
CA PRO A 291 13.35 -18.31 12.18
C PRO A 291 12.54 -18.47 10.89
N TYR A 292 12.43 -17.41 10.11
CA TYR A 292 11.61 -17.44 8.90
C TYR A 292 12.39 -16.92 7.68
N PHE A 293 12.65 -17.80 6.72
CA PHE A 293 13.33 -17.45 5.48
C PHE A 293 12.34 -16.89 4.47
N GLN A 294 12.54 -15.66 4.03
CA GLN A 294 11.64 -14.97 3.12
C GLN A 294 12.03 -15.24 1.66
N ARG A 295 11.13 -15.88 0.91
CA ARG A 295 11.24 -16.09 -0.53
C ARG A 295 10.21 -15.20 -1.20
N LEU A 296 10.62 -13.96 -1.47
CA LEU A 296 9.73 -12.94 -2.01
C LEU A 296 9.86 -12.87 -3.54
N VAL A 297 8.82 -12.36 -4.15
CA VAL A 297 8.82 -11.88 -5.53
C VAL A 297 8.44 -10.41 -5.56
N LEU A 298 9.03 -9.67 -6.47
CA LEU A 298 8.71 -8.26 -6.69
C LEU A 298 7.42 -8.18 -7.49
N ASP A 299 6.41 -7.51 -6.92
CA ASP A 299 5.11 -7.29 -7.55
C ASP A 299 4.95 -5.79 -7.84
N GLN A 300 4.85 -5.47 -9.13
CA GLN A 300 4.68 -4.08 -9.58
C GLN A 300 3.23 -3.61 -9.47
N GLY A 301 2.26 -4.54 -9.43
CA GLY A 301 0.84 -4.22 -9.40
C GLY A 301 0.34 -3.45 -10.61
N TYR A 302 0.93 -3.64 -11.77
CA TYR A 302 0.48 -3.11 -13.05
C TYR A 302 -0.36 -4.12 -13.80
N TYR A 303 -1.44 -3.64 -14.41
CA TYR A 303 -2.38 -4.45 -15.21
C TYR A 303 -2.44 -3.90 -16.62
N PRO A 304 -2.42 -4.75 -17.66
CA PRO A 304 -2.32 -4.28 -19.06
C PRO A 304 -3.44 -3.31 -19.47
N ASP A 305 -4.63 -3.49 -18.92
CA ASP A 305 -5.84 -2.72 -19.24
C ASP A 305 -6.24 -1.69 -18.18
N GLY A 306 -5.76 -1.85 -16.95
CA GLY A 306 -6.10 -1.01 -15.79
C GLY A 306 -4.95 -0.16 -15.24
N ILE A 307 -3.72 -0.39 -15.68
CA ILE A 307 -2.47 0.22 -15.20
C ILE A 307 -2.30 -0.05 -13.69
N TRP A 308 -2.50 0.92 -12.82
CA TRP A 308 -2.41 0.71 -11.38
C TRP A 308 -3.67 0.10 -10.76
N THR A 309 -4.79 0.14 -11.46
CA THR A 309 -6.07 -0.36 -10.95
C THR A 309 -6.32 -1.77 -11.45
N ALA A 310 -6.41 -2.73 -10.54
CA ALA A 310 -6.78 -4.09 -10.89
C ALA A 310 -8.17 -4.14 -11.55
N PRO A 311 -8.35 -4.91 -12.64
CA PRO A 311 -9.63 -4.98 -13.34
C PRO A 311 -10.75 -5.58 -12.47
N SER A 312 -10.39 -6.39 -11.49
CA SER A 312 -11.33 -7.04 -10.56
C SER A 312 -10.64 -7.40 -9.24
N ASP A 313 -11.42 -7.69 -8.22
CA ASP A 313 -10.95 -8.23 -6.94
C ASP A 313 -10.25 -9.60 -7.10
N GLU A 314 -10.72 -10.42 -8.05
CA GLU A 314 -10.10 -11.71 -8.38
C GLU A 314 -8.72 -11.54 -9.04
N ALA A 315 -8.45 -10.44 -9.76
CA ALA A 315 -7.13 -10.17 -10.31
C ALA A 315 -6.10 -9.95 -9.20
N LEU A 316 -6.42 -9.17 -8.16
CA LEU A 316 -5.57 -9.01 -6.97
C LEU A 316 -5.26 -10.33 -6.28
N LYS A 317 -6.27 -11.19 -6.15
CA LYS A 317 -6.12 -12.52 -5.58
C LYS A 317 -5.25 -13.43 -6.43
N ASN A 318 -5.37 -13.34 -7.76
CA ASN A 318 -4.62 -14.17 -8.69
C ASN A 318 -3.12 -13.86 -8.67
N ASP A 319 -2.69 -12.63 -8.48
CA ASP A 319 -1.27 -12.27 -8.33
C ASP A 319 -0.64 -13.04 -7.16
N ILE A 320 -1.35 -13.09 -6.02
CA ILE A 320 -0.92 -13.86 -4.85
C ILE A 320 -0.86 -15.36 -5.17
N ILE A 321 -1.87 -15.90 -5.87
CA ILE A 321 -1.91 -17.33 -6.26
C ILE A 321 -0.75 -17.65 -7.20
N LEU A 322 -0.45 -16.80 -8.17
CA LEU A 322 0.69 -16.97 -9.08
C LEU A 322 2.01 -16.99 -8.30
N GLY A 323 2.22 -16.03 -7.40
CA GLY A 323 3.43 -16.01 -6.56
C GLY A 323 3.57 -17.27 -5.71
N LYS A 324 2.51 -17.72 -5.07
CA LYS A 324 2.49 -18.97 -4.27
C LYS A 324 2.76 -20.21 -5.11
N ASN A 325 2.17 -20.30 -6.30
CA ASN A 325 2.36 -21.43 -7.21
C ASN A 325 3.80 -21.50 -7.76
N ALA A 326 4.48 -20.34 -7.89
CA ALA A 326 5.89 -20.26 -8.23
C ALA A 326 6.83 -20.58 -7.04
N GLY A 327 6.29 -20.85 -5.84
CA GLY A 327 7.06 -21.23 -4.66
C GLY A 327 7.49 -20.07 -3.77
N PHE A 328 7.03 -18.86 -4.03
CA PHE A 328 7.24 -17.70 -3.16
C PHE A 328 6.29 -17.76 -1.96
N ASN A 329 6.73 -17.24 -0.81
CA ASN A 329 5.91 -17.14 0.39
C ASN A 329 5.46 -15.70 0.66
N GLY A 330 5.81 -14.76 -0.23
CA GLY A 330 5.43 -13.37 -0.13
C GLY A 330 5.89 -12.52 -1.30
N ALA A 331 5.54 -11.24 -1.24
CA ALA A 331 5.93 -10.24 -2.22
C ALA A 331 6.43 -8.96 -1.55
N ARG A 332 7.34 -8.29 -2.24
CA ARG A 332 7.62 -6.88 -2.03
C ARG A 332 6.75 -6.09 -3.00
N LEU A 333 5.87 -5.22 -2.47
CA LEU A 333 4.88 -4.44 -3.22
C LEU A 333 5.54 -3.17 -3.75
N HIS A 334 6.17 -3.30 -4.93
CA HIS A 334 7.22 -2.40 -5.38
C HIS A 334 6.71 -1.08 -5.96
N GLN A 335 7.25 0.02 -5.43
CA GLN A 335 7.06 1.39 -5.94
C GLN A 335 5.58 1.78 -6.18
N LYS A 336 4.69 1.15 -5.41
CA LYS A 336 3.25 1.37 -5.46
C LYS A 336 2.63 1.00 -4.11
N VAL A 337 1.65 1.78 -3.65
CA VAL A 337 0.84 1.42 -2.48
C VAL A 337 -0.39 0.65 -2.96
N PHE A 338 -0.39 -0.63 -2.69
CA PHE A 338 -1.48 -1.51 -3.12
C PHE A 338 -2.78 -1.20 -2.38
N GLU A 339 -3.91 -1.57 -2.98
CA GLU A 339 -5.22 -1.45 -2.36
C GLU A 339 -5.35 -2.31 -1.09
N GLU A 340 -6.16 -1.90 -0.11
CA GLU A 340 -6.44 -2.71 1.09
C GLU A 340 -6.99 -4.10 0.75
N ARG A 341 -7.66 -4.26 -0.39
CA ARG A 341 -8.15 -5.54 -0.93
C ARG A 341 -7.02 -6.53 -1.26
N TYR A 342 -5.85 -6.05 -1.70
CA TYR A 342 -4.70 -6.93 -1.90
C TYR A 342 -4.21 -7.52 -0.57
N TYR A 343 -4.05 -6.68 0.44
CA TYR A 343 -3.67 -7.15 1.79
C TYR A 343 -4.71 -8.11 2.38
N TYR A 344 -6.00 -7.88 2.15
CA TYR A 344 -7.06 -8.80 2.56
C TYR A 344 -6.87 -10.20 1.96
N TRP A 345 -6.54 -10.31 0.68
CA TRP A 345 -6.26 -11.59 0.05
C TRP A 345 -4.94 -12.18 0.53
N ALA A 346 -3.91 -11.37 0.76
CA ALA A 346 -2.65 -11.81 1.36
C ALA A 346 -2.85 -12.36 2.77
N ASP A 347 -3.67 -11.69 3.59
CA ASP A 347 -4.06 -12.14 4.94
C ASP A 347 -4.79 -13.48 4.89
N LYS A 348 -5.73 -13.64 3.96
CA LYS A 348 -6.55 -14.84 3.81
C LYS A 348 -5.82 -16.04 3.22
N LEU A 349 -4.98 -15.82 2.26
CA LEU A 349 -4.28 -16.87 1.53
C LEU A 349 -2.94 -17.25 2.16
N GLY A 350 -2.46 -16.46 3.14
CA GLY A 350 -1.17 -16.66 3.76
C GLY A 350 -0.04 -16.29 2.81
N TYR A 351 0.22 -14.99 2.68
CA TYR A 351 1.25 -14.45 1.81
C TYR A 351 1.84 -13.21 2.47
N ILE A 352 3.11 -13.25 2.88
CA ILE A 352 3.72 -12.09 3.53
C ILE A 352 3.93 -10.96 2.53
N THR A 353 3.84 -9.72 3.00
CA THR A 353 4.03 -8.54 2.17
C THR A 353 5.00 -7.56 2.82
N TRP A 354 5.80 -6.90 2.00
CA TRP A 354 6.52 -5.69 2.36
C TRP A 354 5.74 -4.50 1.79
N GLY A 355 5.30 -3.60 2.66
CA GLY A 355 4.57 -2.39 2.25
C GLY A 355 5.55 -1.30 1.88
N GLU A 356 5.51 -0.88 0.63
CA GLU A 356 6.43 0.11 0.07
C GLU A 356 5.69 1.37 -0.39
N SER A 357 6.37 2.50 -0.42
CA SER A 357 5.85 3.71 -1.03
C SER A 357 6.21 3.81 -2.51
N ALA A 358 5.55 4.70 -3.23
CA ALA A 358 5.89 5.09 -4.59
C ALA A 358 6.98 6.19 -4.60
N SER A 359 8.12 5.95 -3.95
CA SER A 359 9.09 6.98 -3.58
C SER A 359 9.86 7.62 -4.75
N TRP A 360 9.96 6.93 -5.89
CA TRP A 360 10.65 7.49 -7.06
C TRP A 360 9.96 8.73 -7.60
N VAL A 361 10.65 9.48 -8.47
CA VAL A 361 10.27 10.77 -9.05
C VAL A 361 10.43 11.94 -8.06
N MET A 362 10.21 11.71 -6.79
CA MET A 362 10.36 12.74 -5.76
C MET A 362 11.82 13.19 -5.60
N ASP A 363 12.06 14.50 -5.58
CA ASP A 363 13.36 15.05 -5.15
C ASP A 363 13.45 15.01 -3.63
N VAL A 364 14.19 14.04 -3.11
CA VAL A 364 14.39 13.83 -1.67
C VAL A 364 15.14 14.96 -0.96
N ASN A 365 15.71 15.92 -1.70
CA ASN A 365 16.34 17.12 -1.17
C ASN A 365 15.41 18.36 -1.15
N ASP A 366 14.23 18.27 -1.78
CA ASP A 366 13.24 19.36 -1.77
C ASP A 366 12.39 19.32 -0.48
N GLU A 367 12.34 20.42 0.26
CA GLU A 367 11.60 20.51 1.53
C GLU A 367 10.07 20.36 1.36
N ILE A 368 9.54 20.74 0.19
CA ILE A 368 8.10 20.60 -0.11
C ILE A 368 7.80 19.12 -0.38
N ALA A 369 8.65 18.47 -1.18
CA ALA A 369 8.56 17.05 -1.45
C ALA A 369 8.64 16.23 -0.15
N ALA A 370 9.59 16.54 0.73
CA ALA A 370 9.72 15.89 2.04
C ALA A 370 8.46 16.03 2.90
N ARG A 371 7.85 17.23 2.98
CA ARG A 371 6.59 17.44 3.72
C ARG A 371 5.43 16.67 3.13
N ASN A 372 5.30 16.66 1.81
CA ASN A 372 4.27 15.91 1.11
C ASN A 372 4.40 14.41 1.38
N PHE A 373 5.62 13.89 1.28
CA PHE A 373 5.93 12.48 1.58
C PHE A 373 5.60 12.09 3.02
N ILE A 374 5.99 12.90 4.01
CA ILE A 374 5.69 12.67 5.43
C ILE A 374 4.18 12.52 5.65
N SER A 375 3.37 13.39 5.05
CA SER A 375 1.91 13.33 5.15
C SER A 375 1.37 12.05 4.53
N GLU A 376 1.73 11.78 3.28
CA GLU A 376 1.28 10.61 2.53
C GLU A 376 1.68 9.30 3.20
N TRP A 377 2.96 9.16 3.58
CA TRP A 377 3.46 7.97 4.27
C TRP A 377 2.77 7.70 5.60
N SER A 378 2.48 8.76 6.36
CA SER A 378 1.75 8.61 7.63
C SER A 378 0.34 8.05 7.42
N GLU A 379 -0.38 8.48 6.38
CA GLU A 379 -1.70 7.97 6.02
C GLU A 379 -1.64 6.50 5.60
N ILE A 380 -0.62 6.11 4.82
CA ILE A 380 -0.38 4.73 4.39
C ILE A 380 -0.15 3.82 5.60
N VAL A 381 0.74 4.20 6.53
CA VAL A 381 1.02 3.40 7.73
C VAL A 381 -0.23 3.26 8.61
N VAL A 382 -1.01 4.31 8.80
CA VAL A 382 -2.28 4.25 9.56
C VAL A 382 -3.26 3.29 8.92
N ARG A 383 -3.39 3.31 7.58
CA ARG A 383 -4.29 2.44 6.83
C ARG A 383 -3.94 0.97 6.99
N ASP A 384 -2.65 0.61 6.83
CA ASP A 384 -2.24 -0.78 6.60
C ASP A 384 -1.69 -1.51 7.84
N ARG A 385 -1.40 -0.79 8.92
CA ARG A 385 -0.74 -1.34 10.13
C ARG A 385 -1.43 -2.53 10.81
N ASN A 386 -2.71 -2.77 10.53
CA ASN A 386 -3.45 -3.88 11.16
C ASN A 386 -3.39 -5.19 10.36
N HIS A 387 -2.88 -5.18 9.11
CA HIS A 387 -2.79 -6.38 8.28
C HIS A 387 -1.75 -7.37 8.81
N PRO A 388 -2.12 -8.63 9.11
CA PRO A 388 -1.15 -9.64 9.58
C PRO A 388 -0.14 -10.03 8.50
N SER A 389 -0.49 -9.99 7.21
CA SER A 389 0.40 -10.28 6.10
C SER A 389 1.53 -9.26 5.93
N LEU A 390 1.30 -8.01 6.33
CA LEU A 390 2.31 -6.96 6.25
C LEU A 390 3.38 -7.19 7.34
N VAL A 391 4.62 -7.47 6.92
CA VAL A 391 5.71 -7.87 7.82
C VAL A 391 6.87 -6.88 7.87
N THR A 392 7.00 -6.01 6.89
CA THR A 392 8.07 -5.01 6.79
C THR A 392 7.55 -3.74 6.12
N TRP A 393 8.00 -2.58 6.60
CA TRP A 393 7.79 -1.29 5.95
C TRP A 393 9.01 -0.91 5.13
N THR A 394 8.81 -0.43 3.90
CA THR A 394 9.86 0.04 3.00
C THR A 394 9.50 1.43 2.46
N PRO A 395 9.83 2.51 3.20
CA PRO A 395 9.47 3.85 2.78
C PRO A 395 10.18 4.33 1.50
N PHE A 396 11.39 3.85 1.23
CA PHE A 396 12.16 4.26 0.05
C PHE A 396 12.76 3.08 -0.70
N ASN A 397 13.05 3.29 -1.98
CA ASN A 397 13.77 2.37 -2.84
C ASN A 397 14.80 3.13 -3.67
N GLU A 398 16.05 2.61 -3.71
CA GLU A 398 17.11 3.08 -4.61
C GLU A 398 17.24 4.61 -4.70
N THR A 399 17.42 5.25 -3.57
CA THR A 399 17.52 6.69 -3.45
C THR A 399 18.92 7.23 -3.78
N TRP A 400 19.52 6.71 -4.83
CA TRP A 400 20.87 7.06 -5.26
C TRP A 400 20.99 8.54 -5.66
N GLY A 401 22.11 9.14 -5.34
CA GLY A 401 22.45 10.49 -5.77
C GLY A 401 22.08 11.62 -4.81
N SER A 402 21.41 11.33 -3.72
CA SER A 402 21.01 12.30 -2.70
C SER A 402 21.89 12.21 -1.47
N ARG A 403 23.16 12.60 -1.59
CA ARG A 403 24.18 12.28 -0.61
C ARG A 403 24.59 13.45 0.28
N ASP A 404 23.94 14.58 0.17
CA ASP A 404 24.16 15.69 1.08
C ASP A 404 23.20 15.65 2.29
N GLY A 405 23.31 16.60 3.19
CA GLY A 405 22.72 16.52 4.52
C GLY A 405 21.20 16.39 4.63
N SER A 406 20.44 16.63 3.55
CA SER A 406 18.97 16.58 3.57
C SER A 406 18.46 15.14 3.55
N TYR A 407 19.01 14.31 2.69
CA TYR A 407 18.59 12.92 2.50
C TYR A 407 18.75 12.08 3.77
N PRO A 408 19.93 11.99 4.43
CA PRO A 408 20.06 11.18 5.64
C PRO A 408 19.14 11.63 6.76
N ARG A 409 18.82 12.93 6.83
CA ARG A 409 17.86 13.46 7.80
C ARG A 409 16.46 12.96 7.51
N LEU A 410 15.98 13.09 6.27
CA LEU A 410 14.66 12.64 5.86
C LEU A 410 14.45 11.14 6.17
N ILE A 411 15.42 10.30 5.81
CA ILE A 411 15.35 8.85 6.07
C ILE A 411 15.23 8.56 7.58
N ARG A 412 16.03 9.21 8.44
CA ARG A 412 15.94 9.03 9.90
C ARG A 412 14.59 9.50 10.44
N ASP A 413 14.10 10.64 10.00
CA ASP A 413 12.82 11.19 10.45
C ASP A 413 11.67 10.24 10.08
N ILE A 414 11.67 9.71 8.86
CA ILE A 414 10.68 8.72 8.38
C ILE A 414 10.79 7.41 9.16
N TYR A 415 12.00 6.90 9.39
CA TYR A 415 12.21 5.71 10.22
C TYR A 415 11.58 5.88 11.62
N HIS A 416 11.94 6.95 12.33
CA HIS A 416 11.42 7.20 13.68
C HIS A 416 9.91 7.43 13.70
N MET A 417 9.37 8.15 12.72
CA MET A 417 7.93 8.35 12.58
C MET A 417 7.21 7.02 12.35
N THR A 418 7.70 6.18 11.46
CA THR A 418 7.12 4.86 11.18
C THR A 418 7.13 3.98 12.43
N LYS A 419 8.25 3.95 13.19
CA LYS A 419 8.34 3.22 14.47
C LYS A 419 7.38 3.76 15.53
N ALA A 420 7.17 5.06 15.58
CA ALA A 420 6.22 5.66 16.51
C ALA A 420 4.77 5.28 16.19
N MET A 421 4.44 5.12 14.90
CA MET A 421 3.11 4.75 14.43
C MET A 421 2.86 3.24 14.45
N ASP A 422 3.90 2.45 14.16
CA ASP A 422 3.88 0.99 14.19
C ASP A 422 5.23 0.41 14.64
N SER A 423 5.33 0.10 15.91
CA SER A 423 6.52 -0.53 16.51
C SER A 423 6.57 -2.06 16.31
N THR A 424 5.58 -2.66 15.67
CA THR A 424 5.43 -4.13 15.60
C THR A 424 6.14 -4.75 14.41
N ARG A 425 6.69 -3.94 13.51
CA ARG A 425 7.36 -4.38 12.27
C ARG A 425 8.74 -3.77 12.14
N PRO A 426 9.68 -4.50 11.51
CA PRO A 426 10.93 -3.91 11.06
C PRO A 426 10.70 -2.93 9.91
N ILE A 427 11.68 -2.06 9.73
CA ILE A 427 11.74 -1.10 8.63
C ILE A 427 13.00 -1.39 7.81
N ASN A 428 12.83 -1.54 6.51
CA ASN A 428 13.87 -1.43 5.51
C ASN A 428 13.85 0.00 4.99
N ASP A 429 14.70 0.86 5.49
CA ASP A 429 14.62 2.31 5.32
C ASP A 429 14.66 2.76 3.85
N ALA A 430 15.58 2.18 3.09
CA ALA A 430 15.71 2.35 1.65
C ALA A 430 16.14 1.01 1.05
N SER A 431 15.28 0.38 0.28
CA SER A 431 15.61 -0.85 -0.42
C SER A 431 16.78 -0.63 -1.40
N GLY A 432 17.72 -1.56 -1.42
CA GLY A 432 19.01 -1.41 -2.07
C GLY A 432 20.10 -1.10 -1.05
N ASP A 433 21.17 -0.41 -1.44
CA ASP A 433 22.40 -0.36 -0.67
C ASP A 433 22.59 0.91 0.18
N ASP A 434 21.74 1.92 0.02
CA ASP A 434 21.96 3.25 0.60
C ASP A 434 21.22 3.45 1.92
N HIS A 435 21.48 2.53 2.88
CA HIS A 435 20.89 2.58 4.22
C HIS A 435 21.45 3.73 5.07
N VAL A 436 20.57 4.36 5.83
CA VAL A 436 20.89 5.42 6.80
C VAL A 436 20.56 4.98 8.22
N LEU A 437 19.40 4.36 8.42
CA LEU A 437 18.97 3.77 9.69
C LEU A 437 17.95 2.67 9.39
N THR A 438 18.35 1.41 9.49
CA THR A 438 17.54 0.27 9.04
C THR A 438 17.54 -0.89 10.04
N ASP A 439 16.40 -1.62 10.10
CA ASP A 439 16.33 -2.88 10.84
C ASP A 439 16.72 -4.09 9.98
N ILE A 440 16.66 -3.97 8.66
CA ILE A 440 17.02 -5.01 7.69
C ILE A 440 18.08 -4.43 6.76
N TRP A 441 19.15 -5.19 6.55
CA TRP A 441 20.19 -4.82 5.60
C TRP A 441 19.89 -5.45 4.25
N SER A 442 19.45 -4.66 3.30
CA SER A 442 19.08 -5.14 1.98
C SER A 442 20.03 -4.66 0.90
N VAL A 443 20.19 -5.47 -0.15
CA VAL A 443 21.01 -5.14 -1.32
C VAL A 443 20.32 -5.59 -2.59
N HIS A 444 20.53 -4.85 -3.69
CA HIS A 444 20.15 -5.27 -5.04
C HIS A 444 21.37 -5.93 -5.71
N ASN A 445 21.21 -7.13 -6.22
CA ASN A 445 22.27 -7.83 -6.91
C ASN A 445 21.76 -8.56 -8.14
N TYR A 446 21.95 -7.98 -9.29
CA TYR A 446 21.51 -8.51 -10.58
C TYR A 446 22.60 -9.29 -11.34
N GLU A 447 23.60 -9.84 -10.62
CA GLU A 447 24.58 -10.75 -11.23
C GLU A 447 23.87 -11.96 -11.83
N GLN A 448 24.08 -12.19 -13.12
CA GLN A 448 23.40 -13.22 -13.88
C GLN A 448 24.07 -14.60 -13.80
N ASP A 449 25.33 -14.65 -13.41
CA ASP A 449 26.09 -15.90 -13.22
C ASP A 449 26.01 -16.34 -11.76
N GLY A 450 25.40 -17.50 -11.50
CA GLY A 450 25.23 -18.04 -10.14
C GLY A 450 26.55 -18.28 -9.41
N THR A 451 27.64 -18.62 -10.11
CA THR A 451 28.97 -18.81 -9.51
C THR A 451 29.53 -17.48 -9.03
N ARG A 452 29.48 -16.44 -9.87
CA ARG A 452 29.92 -15.10 -9.49
C ARG A 452 29.08 -14.51 -8.38
N LEU A 453 27.75 -14.72 -8.42
CA LEU A 453 26.87 -14.31 -7.34
C LEU A 453 27.25 -14.99 -6.03
N SER A 454 27.54 -16.29 -6.05
CA SER A 454 28.01 -17.03 -4.89
C SER A 454 29.33 -16.47 -4.34
N GLU A 455 30.28 -16.11 -5.22
CA GLU A 455 31.56 -15.48 -4.83
C GLU A 455 31.34 -14.11 -4.18
N GLN A 456 30.46 -13.27 -4.71
CA GLN A 456 30.11 -11.97 -4.15
C GLN A 456 29.43 -12.08 -2.77
N LEU A 457 28.69 -13.14 -2.55
CA LEU A 457 28.00 -13.39 -1.27
C LEU A 457 28.90 -14.10 -0.23
N ILE A 458 30.20 -14.25 -0.46
CA ILE A 458 31.13 -14.75 0.58
C ILE A 458 31.22 -13.71 1.69
N PHE A 459 30.80 -14.11 2.90
CA PHE A 459 30.82 -13.26 4.08
C PHE A 459 31.69 -13.85 5.15
N LYS A 460 32.56 -13.03 5.74
CA LYS A 460 33.40 -13.40 6.88
C LYS A 460 32.96 -12.56 8.09
N GLU A 461 32.90 -13.23 9.23
CA GLU A 461 32.56 -12.56 10.48
C GLU A 461 33.55 -11.41 10.78
N GLY A 462 33.02 -10.23 11.08
CA GLY A 462 33.78 -9.00 11.29
C GLY A 462 34.09 -8.18 10.03
N GLU A 463 33.70 -8.66 8.85
CA GLU A 463 33.74 -7.87 7.60
C GLU A 463 32.34 -7.33 7.25
N GLU A 464 32.26 -6.30 6.42
CA GLU A 464 30.97 -5.89 5.83
C GLU A 464 30.52 -6.92 4.79
N PRO A 465 29.21 -7.30 4.73
CA PRO A 465 28.70 -8.11 3.65
C PRO A 465 28.76 -7.34 2.32
N TYR A 466 28.55 -8.06 1.22
CA TYR A 466 28.50 -7.44 -0.11
C TYR A 466 27.51 -6.28 -0.14
N ARG A 467 27.91 -5.20 -0.80
CA ARG A 467 27.08 -4.03 -1.10
C ARG A 467 27.55 -3.36 -2.38
N ASN A 468 26.63 -2.79 -3.14
CA ASN A 468 26.92 -2.02 -4.37
C ASN A 468 27.32 -0.57 -4.11
N SER A 469 27.04 -0.02 -2.96
CA SER A 469 27.21 1.40 -2.66
C SER A 469 28.65 1.85 -2.85
N ARG A 470 28.82 2.92 -3.59
CA ARG A 470 30.12 3.49 -3.97
C ARG A 470 30.60 4.59 -3.03
N ASP A 471 29.72 5.19 -2.25
CA ASP A 471 30.03 6.30 -1.34
C ASP A 471 29.49 6.00 0.07
N LYS A 472 30.40 5.93 1.03
CA LYS A 472 30.09 5.53 2.42
C LYS A 472 29.90 6.70 3.39
N LYS A 473 30.02 7.95 2.95
CA LYS A 473 30.17 9.09 3.86
C LYS A 473 29.01 9.33 4.83
N TYR A 474 27.77 8.99 4.44
CA TYR A 474 26.57 9.25 5.24
C TYR A 474 25.75 7.98 5.49
N LEU A 475 26.23 6.84 5.04
CA LEU A 475 25.51 5.57 5.10
C LEU A 475 25.72 4.87 6.44
N ALA A 476 24.74 4.05 6.82
CA ALA A 476 24.83 3.16 7.97
C ALA A 476 26.00 2.18 7.81
N VAL A 477 26.52 1.73 8.95
CA VAL A 477 27.45 0.60 9.04
C VAL A 477 26.63 -0.65 9.34
N TYR A 478 26.98 -1.77 8.72
CA TYR A 478 26.38 -3.05 9.04
C TYR A 478 26.73 -3.47 10.47
N GLU A 479 25.73 -3.69 11.30
CA GLU A 479 25.84 -4.05 12.72
C GLU A 479 25.24 -5.43 13.01
N GLY A 480 25.10 -6.29 11.99
CA GLY A 480 24.52 -7.62 12.14
C GLY A 480 23.00 -7.68 11.93
N GLN A 481 22.41 -6.72 11.23
CA GLN A 481 21.00 -6.79 10.82
C GLN A 481 20.77 -8.03 9.93
N PRO A 482 19.53 -8.57 9.83
CA PRO A 482 19.20 -9.58 8.82
C PRO A 482 19.60 -9.09 7.44
N TYR A 483 20.43 -9.88 6.75
CA TYR A 483 20.89 -9.54 5.40
C TYR A 483 19.96 -10.16 4.35
N MET A 484 19.49 -9.33 3.42
CA MET A 484 18.60 -9.76 2.34
C MET A 484 19.06 -9.28 0.98
N VAL A 485 18.95 -10.14 -0.02
CA VAL A 485 19.05 -9.73 -1.43
C VAL A 485 17.64 -9.45 -1.92
N ASP A 486 17.16 -8.22 -1.67
CA ASP A 486 15.77 -7.85 -1.88
C ASP A 486 15.43 -7.39 -3.31
N GLU A 487 16.42 -7.49 -4.23
CA GLU A 487 16.24 -7.59 -5.68
C GLU A 487 17.34 -8.43 -6.30
N PHE A 488 16.94 -9.41 -7.10
CA PHE A 488 17.82 -10.20 -7.95
C PHE A 488 17.06 -10.78 -9.15
N GLY A 489 17.76 -11.39 -10.08
CA GLY A 489 17.15 -12.00 -11.26
C GLY A 489 17.00 -11.00 -12.39
N GLY A 490 15.80 -10.50 -12.62
CA GLY A 490 15.51 -9.61 -13.73
C GLY A 490 15.91 -10.23 -15.10
N ILE A 491 15.83 -11.56 -15.18
CA ILE A 491 16.19 -12.31 -16.38
C ILE A 491 15.14 -12.02 -17.44
N GLY A 492 15.48 -11.18 -18.42
CA GLY A 492 14.56 -10.86 -19.50
C GLY A 492 14.18 -12.11 -20.27
N TRP A 493 12.88 -12.34 -20.49
CA TRP A 493 12.37 -13.40 -21.34
C TRP A 493 11.32 -12.85 -22.28
N MET A 494 11.53 -13.08 -23.58
CA MET A 494 10.57 -12.65 -24.60
C MET A 494 10.57 -13.61 -25.79
N ALA A 495 9.42 -13.77 -26.40
CA ALA A 495 9.31 -14.48 -27.67
C ALA A 495 10.28 -13.85 -28.70
N PRO A 496 10.94 -14.65 -29.56
CA PRO A 496 11.97 -14.14 -30.48
C PRO A 496 11.53 -12.95 -31.34
N GLU A 497 10.26 -12.91 -31.72
CA GLU A 497 9.65 -11.86 -32.53
C GLU A 497 9.47 -10.52 -31.80
N GLU A 498 9.41 -10.53 -30.45
CA GLU A 498 9.12 -9.37 -29.63
C GLU A 498 10.37 -8.77 -28.97
N ARG A 499 11.52 -9.44 -29.08
CA ARG A 499 12.78 -9.10 -28.38
C ARG A 499 13.32 -7.68 -28.59
N LYS A 500 12.91 -7.00 -29.67
CA LYS A 500 13.45 -5.67 -30.02
C LYS A 500 13.09 -4.57 -29.03
N ASN A 501 12.00 -4.72 -28.29
CA ASN A 501 11.47 -3.73 -27.36
C ASN A 501 11.54 -4.16 -25.90
N SER A 502 12.14 -5.33 -25.62
CA SER A 502 12.25 -5.82 -24.25
C SER A 502 13.40 -5.19 -23.49
N TRP A 503 13.22 -5.09 -22.19
CA TRP A 503 14.25 -4.67 -21.25
C TRP A 503 14.43 -5.75 -20.17
N GLY A 504 15.63 -5.87 -19.64
CA GLY A 504 15.97 -6.80 -18.57
C GLY A 504 17.45 -6.75 -18.24
N TYR A 505 17.86 -7.43 -17.19
CA TYR A 505 19.25 -7.44 -16.75
C TYR A 505 20.07 -8.51 -17.49
N GLY A 506 21.25 -8.14 -17.97
CA GLY A 506 22.15 -8.99 -18.72
C GLY A 506 21.65 -9.32 -20.14
N ASN A 507 22.23 -10.37 -20.73
CA ASN A 507 21.83 -10.81 -22.06
C ASN A 507 20.56 -11.67 -21.98
N LEU A 508 19.62 -11.47 -22.92
CA LEU A 508 18.42 -12.30 -23.02
C LEU A 508 18.78 -13.78 -23.25
N PRO A 509 18.23 -14.71 -22.47
CA PRO A 509 18.35 -16.13 -22.71
C PRO A 509 17.86 -16.50 -24.12
N GLN A 510 18.51 -17.43 -24.77
CA GLN A 510 18.14 -17.87 -26.12
C GLN A 510 17.14 -19.04 -26.08
N THR A 511 17.10 -19.77 -24.98
CA THR A 511 16.20 -20.91 -24.75
C THR A 511 15.62 -20.88 -23.34
N GLU A 512 14.49 -21.55 -23.12
CA GLU A 512 13.92 -21.75 -21.79
C GLU A 512 14.90 -22.48 -20.85
N GLU A 513 15.67 -23.43 -21.37
CA GLU A 513 16.66 -24.15 -20.59
C GLU A 513 17.76 -23.21 -20.06
N GLU A 514 18.21 -22.27 -20.87
CA GLU A 514 19.15 -21.22 -20.43
C GLU A 514 18.54 -20.34 -19.32
N PHE A 515 17.26 -19.95 -19.48
CA PHE A 515 16.53 -19.19 -18.45
C PHE A 515 16.48 -19.97 -17.14
N TYR A 516 16.01 -21.21 -17.17
CA TYR A 516 15.91 -22.04 -15.95
C TYR A 516 17.27 -22.30 -15.31
N THR A 517 18.30 -22.58 -16.10
CA THR A 517 19.66 -22.81 -15.59
C THR A 517 20.20 -21.58 -14.87
N ARG A 518 19.97 -20.39 -15.43
CA ARG A 518 20.40 -19.12 -14.84
C ARG A 518 19.64 -18.85 -13.55
N LEU A 519 18.31 -18.96 -13.55
CA LEU A 519 17.48 -18.78 -12.36
C LEU A 519 17.86 -19.77 -11.25
N GLN A 520 18.07 -21.04 -11.59
CA GLN A 520 18.48 -22.06 -10.64
C GLN A 520 19.83 -21.71 -10.00
N GLY A 521 20.83 -21.34 -10.81
CA GLY A 521 22.15 -20.95 -10.31
C GLY A 521 22.11 -19.77 -9.35
N GLN A 522 21.31 -18.74 -9.65
CA GLN A 522 21.11 -17.59 -8.77
C GLN A 522 20.44 -17.99 -7.44
N VAL A 523 19.35 -18.76 -7.49
CA VAL A 523 18.64 -19.21 -6.28
C VAL A 523 19.52 -20.13 -5.42
N GLU A 524 20.32 -21.01 -6.02
CA GLU A 524 21.25 -21.86 -5.31
C GLU A 524 22.36 -21.05 -4.61
N ALA A 525 22.89 -20.02 -5.27
CA ALA A 525 23.87 -19.10 -4.68
C ALA A 525 23.29 -18.40 -3.43
N LEU A 526 22.10 -17.84 -3.53
CA LEU A 526 21.42 -17.17 -2.42
C LEU A 526 21.12 -18.11 -1.24
N LYS A 527 20.61 -19.30 -1.53
CA LYS A 527 20.33 -20.32 -0.49
C LYS A 527 21.62 -20.91 0.13
N GLY A 528 22.70 -20.93 -0.61
CA GLY A 528 24.01 -21.39 -0.15
C GLY A 528 24.70 -20.42 0.81
N ALA A 529 24.41 -19.15 0.74
CA ALA A 529 24.99 -18.10 1.57
C ALA A 529 24.27 -18.04 2.93
N LYS A 530 24.86 -18.58 3.98
CA LYS A 530 24.24 -18.79 5.31
C LYS A 530 23.77 -17.51 6.01
N HIS A 531 24.35 -16.37 5.71
CA HIS A 531 23.97 -15.08 6.28
C HIS A 531 22.79 -14.43 5.56
N VAL A 532 22.43 -14.91 4.37
CA VAL A 532 21.25 -14.44 3.62
C VAL A 532 19.98 -14.96 4.29
N MET A 533 19.14 -14.06 4.80
CA MET A 533 17.91 -14.38 5.52
C MET A 533 16.66 -14.35 4.62
N GLY A 534 16.82 -14.04 3.36
CA GLY A 534 15.76 -14.04 2.37
C GLY A 534 16.19 -13.37 1.07
N PHE A 535 15.30 -13.48 0.08
CA PHE A 535 15.52 -12.89 -1.22
C PHE A 535 14.20 -12.41 -1.85
N CYS A 536 14.27 -11.53 -2.85
CA CYS A 536 13.15 -11.11 -3.67
C CYS A 536 13.52 -11.16 -5.15
N TYR A 537 12.82 -12.01 -5.90
CA TYR A 537 13.04 -12.17 -7.34
C TYR A 537 12.32 -11.07 -8.14
N THR A 538 13.01 -10.46 -9.08
CA THR A 538 12.44 -9.50 -10.04
C THR A 538 12.10 -10.24 -11.33
N GLN A 539 10.83 -10.43 -11.75
CA GLN A 539 9.59 -9.97 -11.10
C GLN A 539 8.46 -10.97 -11.32
N LEU A 540 7.25 -10.71 -10.74
CA LEU A 540 6.12 -11.64 -10.79
C LEU A 540 5.55 -11.79 -12.20
N THR A 541 5.33 -10.68 -12.88
CA THR A 541 4.77 -10.60 -14.24
C THR A 541 5.48 -9.52 -15.03
N ASP A 542 5.47 -9.64 -16.34
CA ASP A 542 5.95 -8.60 -17.23
C ASP A 542 5.12 -7.32 -17.07
N VAL A 543 5.75 -6.17 -17.19
CA VAL A 543 5.10 -4.86 -17.23
C VAL A 543 5.62 -4.10 -18.44
N GLU A 544 4.75 -3.88 -19.43
CA GLU A 544 5.09 -3.19 -20.68
C GLU A 544 6.33 -3.81 -21.35
N GLN A 545 7.48 -3.13 -21.29
CA GLN A 545 8.74 -3.61 -21.92
C GLN A 545 9.68 -4.37 -20.97
N GLU A 546 9.40 -4.43 -19.69
CA GLU A 546 10.19 -5.13 -18.67
C GLU A 546 9.63 -6.52 -18.37
#